data_8665d616b708f9841e268b8d8b3301c9
#
_entry.id   8665d616b708f9841e268b8d8b3301c9
#
_cell.length_a   1.000
_cell.length_b   1.000
_cell.length_c   1.000
_cell.angle_alpha   90.00
_cell.angle_beta   90.00
_cell.angle_gamma   90.00
#
_symmetry.space_group_name_H-M   'P 1'
#
loop_
_entity.id
_entity.type
_entity.pdbx_description
1 polymer ?
#
loop_
_entity_poly.entity_id
_entity_poly.type
_entity_poly.pdbx_seq_one_letter_code
_entity_poly.pdbx_strand_id
1 'polypeptide(L)'
;MIGTDLRVTLSDGSEHTATVTYSVACAWEDHHPGQAMEAMVRDVKFKQIAYLAYEALRKAGVTVKVWPQFIDTLGDVDFIPKARKKDKQPD
;
A
#
# COMPACT_ATOMS: atom_id res chain seq x y z
N MET A 1 10.11 -2.66 3.34
CA MET A 1 8.73 -2.29 3.02
C MET A 1 7.85 -2.08 4.25
N ILE A 2 8.01 -2.87 5.27
CA ILE A 2 7.28 -2.67 6.51
C ILE A 2 7.59 -1.30 7.06
N GLY A 3 6.60 -0.57 7.47
CA GLY A 3 6.76 0.78 8.01
C GLY A 3 6.69 1.87 6.95
N THR A 4 6.62 1.49 5.68
CA THR A 4 6.50 2.47 4.61
C THR A 4 5.06 2.99 4.57
N ASP A 5 4.90 4.27 4.36
CA ASP A 5 3.57 4.85 4.20
C ASP A 5 3.21 4.87 2.72
N LEU A 6 1.95 4.66 2.43
CA LEU A 6 1.44 4.75 1.07
C LEU A 6 0.46 5.92 1.02
N ARG A 7 0.56 6.75 0.00
CA ARG A 7 -0.46 7.76 -0.24
C ARG A 7 -1.27 7.25 -1.41
N VAL A 8 -2.54 7.00 -1.18
CA VAL A 8 -3.44 6.42 -2.17
C VAL A 8 -4.42 7.48 -2.61
N THR A 9 -4.46 7.76 -3.91
CA THR A 9 -5.41 8.70 -4.47
C THR A 9 -6.47 7.91 -5.20
N LEU A 10 -7.72 8.15 -4.86
CA LEU A 10 -8.84 7.44 -5.50
C LEU A 10 -9.34 8.24 -6.70
N SER A 11 -10.11 7.59 -7.54
CA SER A 11 -10.57 8.21 -8.78
C SER A 11 -11.47 9.42 -8.55
N ASP A 12 -12.05 9.55 -7.37
CA ASP A 12 -12.89 10.70 -7.06
C ASP A 12 -12.04 11.89 -6.54
N GLY A 13 -10.73 11.74 -6.50
CA GLY A 13 -9.84 12.81 -6.06
C GLY A 13 -9.49 12.77 -4.59
N SER A 14 -10.10 11.88 -3.81
CA SER A 14 -9.78 11.81 -2.39
C SER A 14 -8.42 11.15 -2.18
N GLU A 15 -7.72 11.53 -1.13
CA GLU A 15 -6.42 10.96 -0.80
C GLU A 15 -6.43 10.40 0.60
N HIS A 16 -5.76 9.27 0.76
CA HIS A 16 -5.66 8.63 2.06
C HIS A 16 -4.22 8.14 2.24
N THR A 17 -3.72 8.17 3.48
CA THR A 17 -2.38 7.67 3.76
C THR A 17 -2.53 6.49 4.71
N ALA A 18 -1.82 5.43 4.45
CA ALA A 18 -1.85 4.25 5.30
C ALA A 18 -0.46 3.63 5.35
N THR A 19 -0.15 2.95 6.45
CA THR A 19 1.17 2.37 6.66
C THR A 19 1.13 0.88 6.34
N VAL A 20 2.20 0.38 5.72
CA VAL A 20 2.34 -1.04 5.48
C VAL A 20 2.81 -1.68 6.79
N THR A 21 1.90 -2.36 7.47
CA THR A 21 2.21 -3.05 8.73
C THR A 21 2.43 -4.52 8.44
N TYR A 22 2.84 -5.29 9.44
CA TYR A 22 2.96 -6.73 9.27
C TYR A 22 1.61 -7.34 8.89
N SER A 23 0.53 -6.82 9.46
CA SER A 23 -0.80 -7.32 9.12
C SER A 23 -1.10 -7.13 7.63
N VAL A 24 -0.73 -5.97 7.08
CA VAL A 24 -0.94 -5.69 5.68
C VAL A 24 -0.04 -6.60 4.82
N ALA A 25 1.23 -6.74 5.22
CA ALA A 25 2.16 -7.56 4.46
C ALA A 25 1.72 -9.03 4.43
N CYS A 26 1.27 -9.55 5.56
CA CYS A 26 0.83 -10.93 5.61
C CYS A 26 -0.42 -11.15 4.76
N ALA A 27 -1.35 -10.21 4.80
CA ALA A 27 -2.55 -10.31 3.99
C ALA A 27 -2.20 -10.28 2.49
N TRP A 28 -1.22 -9.45 2.13
CA TRP A 28 -0.79 -9.37 0.75
C TRP A 28 -0.18 -10.71 0.31
N GLU A 29 0.68 -11.29 1.14
CA GLU A 29 1.33 -12.55 0.78
C GLU A 29 0.35 -13.71 0.76
N ASP A 30 -0.68 -13.66 1.59
CA ASP A 30 -1.70 -14.70 1.56
C ASP A 30 -2.47 -14.65 0.23
N HIS A 31 -2.64 -13.47 -0.34
CA HIS A 31 -3.36 -13.32 -1.58
C HIS A 31 -2.44 -13.63 -2.78
N HIS A 32 -1.14 -13.69 -2.56
CA HIS A 32 -0.17 -13.98 -3.61
C HIS A 32 0.69 -15.18 -3.22
N PRO A 33 0.11 -16.39 -3.18
CA PRO A 33 0.85 -17.57 -2.73
C PRO A 33 2.13 -17.77 -3.49
N GLY A 34 3.19 -18.07 -2.75
CA GLY A 34 4.47 -18.31 -3.39
C GLY A 34 5.26 -17.07 -3.73
N GLN A 35 4.74 -15.88 -3.42
CA GLN A 35 5.45 -14.66 -3.72
C GLN A 35 5.72 -13.89 -2.45
N ALA A 36 6.94 -13.37 -2.30
CA ALA A 36 7.28 -12.54 -1.18
C ALA A 36 7.00 -11.09 -1.54
N MET A 37 6.49 -10.31 -0.58
CA MET A 37 6.19 -8.93 -0.84
C MET A 37 7.44 -8.16 -1.23
N GLU A 38 8.61 -8.55 -0.74
CA GLU A 38 9.84 -7.86 -1.07
C GLU A 38 10.17 -7.96 -2.55
N ALA A 39 9.71 -9.00 -3.23
CA ALA A 39 9.98 -9.15 -4.65
C ALA A 39 9.24 -8.10 -5.49
N MET A 40 8.20 -7.51 -4.93
CA MET A 40 7.44 -6.50 -5.64
C MET A 40 8.30 -5.28 -5.93
N VAL A 41 9.34 -5.05 -5.14
CA VAL A 41 10.21 -3.91 -5.33
C VAL A 41 10.99 -4.06 -6.63
N ARG A 42 11.37 -5.27 -6.99
CA ARG A 42 12.13 -5.48 -8.21
C ARG A 42 11.27 -5.77 -9.43
N ASP A 43 10.15 -6.43 -9.24
CA ASP A 43 9.32 -6.83 -10.36
C ASP A 43 7.93 -6.27 -10.11
N VAL A 44 7.80 -4.98 -10.33
CA VAL A 44 6.56 -4.29 -10.00
C VAL A 44 5.43 -4.65 -10.94
N LYS A 45 4.30 -5.06 -10.37
CA LYS A 45 3.12 -5.33 -11.14
C LYS A 45 1.99 -4.50 -10.58
N PHE A 46 1.26 -3.81 -11.44
CA PHE A 46 0.21 -2.91 -11.00
C PHE A 46 -0.84 -3.59 -10.13
N LYS A 47 -1.19 -4.82 -10.46
CA LYS A 47 -2.19 -5.50 -9.68
C LYS A 47 -1.72 -5.78 -8.27
N GLN A 48 -0.43 -6.04 -8.10
CA GLN A 48 0.13 -6.30 -6.78
C GLN A 48 0.15 -5.01 -5.95
N ILE A 49 0.48 -3.88 -6.59
CA ILE A 49 0.48 -2.61 -5.89
C ILE A 49 -0.94 -2.24 -5.51
N ALA A 50 -1.90 -2.49 -6.38
CA ALA A 50 -3.29 -2.18 -6.09
C ALA A 50 -3.80 -2.98 -4.90
N TYR A 51 -3.43 -4.26 -4.79
CA TYR A 51 -3.87 -5.07 -3.67
C TYR A 51 -3.22 -4.61 -2.37
N LEU A 52 -1.95 -4.17 -2.45
CA LEU A 52 -1.27 -3.65 -1.28
C LEU A 52 -2.01 -2.41 -0.76
N ALA A 53 -2.40 -1.50 -1.66
CA ALA A 53 -3.14 -0.31 -1.27
C ALA A 53 -4.48 -0.69 -0.67
N TYR A 54 -5.16 -1.68 -1.25
CA TYR A 54 -6.45 -2.13 -0.76
C TYR A 54 -6.35 -2.61 0.68
N GLU A 55 -5.37 -3.48 0.97
CA GLU A 55 -5.25 -3.99 2.32
C GLU A 55 -4.81 -2.92 3.31
N ALA A 56 -3.91 -2.03 2.88
CA ALA A 56 -3.45 -0.99 3.76
C ALA A 56 -4.59 -0.06 4.16
N LEU A 57 -5.45 0.30 3.23
CA LEU A 57 -6.57 1.18 3.54
C LEU A 57 -7.59 0.46 4.42
N ARG A 58 -7.90 -0.81 4.09
CA ARG A 58 -8.86 -1.53 4.90
C ARG A 58 -8.40 -1.66 6.34
N LYS A 59 -7.11 -1.99 6.55
CA LYS A 59 -6.61 -2.17 7.89
C LYS A 59 -6.48 -0.85 8.63
N ALA A 60 -6.42 0.25 7.90
CA ALA A 60 -6.38 1.56 8.52
C ALA A 60 -7.78 2.08 8.84
N GLY A 61 -8.81 1.32 8.52
CA GLY A 61 -10.18 1.74 8.82
C GLY A 61 -10.86 2.56 7.74
N VAL A 62 -10.24 2.68 6.58
CA VAL A 62 -10.85 3.45 5.50
C VAL A 62 -11.82 2.56 4.75
N THR A 63 -13.03 3.05 4.52
CA THR A 63 -14.03 2.29 3.79
C THR A 63 -13.71 2.33 2.31
N VAL A 64 -13.53 1.16 1.70
CA VAL A 64 -13.23 1.06 0.29
C VAL A 64 -14.09 -0.02 -0.33
N LYS A 65 -14.18 -0.03 -1.67
CA LYS A 65 -14.93 -1.07 -2.34
C LYS A 65 -14.22 -2.39 -2.17
N VAL A 66 -14.96 -3.49 -2.24
CA VAL A 66 -14.36 -4.80 -2.07
C VAL A 66 -13.48 -5.11 -3.27
N TRP A 67 -12.51 -5.99 -3.05
CA TRP A 67 -11.66 -6.45 -4.12
C TRP A 67 -12.45 -7.43 -4.99
N PRO A 68 -12.38 -7.37 -6.31
CA PRO A 68 -11.47 -6.52 -7.09
C PRO A 68 -12.08 -5.19 -7.56
N GLN A 69 -13.29 -4.84 -7.16
CA GLN A 69 -13.88 -3.59 -7.59
C GLN A 69 -13.07 -2.39 -7.16
N PHE A 70 -12.27 -2.53 -6.11
CA PHE A 70 -11.42 -1.45 -5.64
C PHE A 70 -10.51 -0.95 -6.76
N ILE A 71 -10.07 -1.82 -7.67
CA ILE A 71 -9.18 -1.44 -8.75
C ILE A 71 -9.78 -0.31 -9.57
N ASP A 72 -11.09 -0.35 -9.80
CA ASP A 72 -11.73 0.66 -10.62
C ASP A 72 -11.81 2.02 -9.94
N THR A 73 -11.63 2.06 -8.63
CA THR A 73 -11.68 3.31 -7.90
C THR A 73 -10.30 3.86 -7.61
N LEU A 74 -9.24 3.14 -7.99
CA LEU A 74 -7.88 3.53 -7.65
C LEU A 74 -7.34 4.49 -8.70
N GLY A 75 -6.78 5.61 -8.25
CA GLY A 75 -6.18 6.56 -9.16
C GLY A 75 -4.67 6.47 -9.17
N ASP A 76 -4.06 6.40 -7.98
CA ASP A 76 -2.60 6.36 -7.91
C ASP A 76 -2.15 5.88 -6.55
N VAL A 77 -0.95 5.34 -6.47
CA VAL A 77 -0.34 4.90 -5.22
C VAL A 77 1.10 5.39 -5.18
N ASP A 78 1.41 6.21 -4.16
CA ASP A 78 2.76 6.70 -3.98
C ASP A 78 3.35 6.07 -2.74
N PHE A 79 4.61 5.65 -2.82
CA PHE A 79 5.31 5.09 -1.67
C PHE A 79 6.10 6.23 -1.04
N ILE A 80 5.88 6.49 0.23
CA ILE A 80 6.53 7.59 0.92
C ILE A 80 7.65 7.04 1.80
N PRO A 81 8.88 7.31 1.47
CA PRO A 81 10.00 6.75 2.24
C PRO A 81 10.00 7.30 3.66
N LYS A 82 10.14 6.40 4.63
CA LYS A 82 10.15 6.81 5.96
C LYS A 82 11.49 7.25 6.41
N ALA A 83 12.52 6.76 5.84
CA ALA A 83 13.82 7.10 6.26
C ALA A 83 14.16 8.56 6.26
N ARG A 84 13.59 9.30 5.37
CA ARG A 84 13.85 10.65 5.37
C ARG A 84 13.50 11.37 6.57
N LYS A 85 12.58 10.93 7.26
CA LYS A 85 12.18 11.58 8.42
C LYS A 85 13.24 11.62 9.43
N LYS A 86 14.01 10.64 9.55
CA LYS A 86 14.98 10.65 10.53
C LYS A 86 16.04 11.56 10.21
N ASP A 87 16.28 11.83 9.03
CA ASP A 87 17.31 12.69 8.69
C ASP A 87 17.13 14.05 9.21
N LYS A 88 15.97 14.37 9.53
CA LYS A 88 15.76 15.64 9.98
C LYS A 88 16.26 15.86 11.26
N GLN A 89 16.38 14.98 11.99
CA GLN A 89 16.80 15.17 13.24
C GLN A 89 18.10 15.48 13.44
N PRO A 90 18.80 15.55 12.88
CA PRO A 90 20.09 15.81 13.23
C PRO A 90 20.18 17.08 13.78
N ASP A 91 20.12 17.18 13.96
CA ASP A 91 20.30 18.10 14.25
C ASP A 91 20.49 18.19 14.90
#